data_b1ff0ce586a48874737e1e0856d336b7
#
_entry.id   b1ff0ce586a48874737e1e0856d336b7
#
_cell.length_a   1.000
_cell.length_b   1.000
_cell.length_c   1.000
_cell.angle_alpha   90.00
_cell.angle_beta   90.00
_cell.angle_gamma   90.00
#
_symmetry.space_group_name_H-M   'P 1'
#
loop_
_entity.id
_entity.type
_entity.pdbx_description
1 polymer ?
#
loop_
_entity_poly.entity_id
_entity_poly.type
_entity_poly.pdbx_seq_one_letter_code
_entity_poly.pdbx_strand_id
1 'polypeptide(L)'
;MNNARDAAYAALRAGAPRPVIAGDAVEAFGARFAAQNGNWARLDSPADIPAWLQARFAPPEGGTLAVATSADDLLAALPWASAPRLQHAPANTRAQASLALTTAIAGVGETGALALHPRPGAPMALNFLPDRLVIVVRAADIVATLDDFWTLVRARFGSRMPRGLCLAAGPSTSADVAMTFATGVHGPVELHALVV
;
A
#
# COMPACT_ATOMS: atom_id res chain seq x y z
N MET A 1 38.47 -5.93 -25.97
CA MET A 1 37.00 -6.09 -25.94
C MET A 1 36.34 -5.68 -24.62
N ASN A 2 37.04 -5.03 -23.69
CA ASN A 2 36.47 -4.65 -22.35
C ASN A 2 35.89 -3.23 -22.25
N ASN A 3 36.20 -2.35 -23.21
CA ASN A 3 35.93 -0.92 -23.09
C ASN A 3 34.40 -0.55 -23.04
N ALA A 4 33.59 -1.24 -23.85
CA ALA A 4 32.13 -0.96 -23.87
C ALA A 4 31.43 -1.43 -22.61
N ARG A 5 31.85 -2.56 -22.06
CA ARG A 5 31.29 -3.10 -20.81
C ARG A 5 31.67 -2.22 -19.60
N ASP A 6 32.93 -1.79 -19.55
CA ASP A 6 33.42 -0.91 -18.48
C ASP A 6 32.77 0.47 -18.55
N ALA A 7 32.55 1.00 -19.76
CA ALA A 7 31.81 2.25 -19.98
C ALA A 7 30.32 2.11 -19.55
N ALA A 8 29.66 0.96 -19.86
CA ALA A 8 28.31 0.70 -19.43
C ALA A 8 28.20 0.60 -17.89
N TYR A 9 29.15 -0.09 -17.23
CA TYR A 9 29.21 -0.13 -15.77
C TYR A 9 29.52 1.22 -15.13
N ALA A 10 30.36 2.04 -15.76
CA ALA A 10 30.63 3.39 -15.30
C ALA A 10 29.39 4.28 -15.42
N ALA A 11 28.64 4.18 -16.51
CA ALA A 11 27.37 4.88 -16.70
C ALA A 11 26.31 4.44 -15.68
N LEU A 12 26.20 3.14 -15.39
CA LEU A 12 25.33 2.61 -14.35
C LEU A 12 25.73 3.09 -12.93
N ARG A 13 27.01 3.20 -12.65
CA ARG A 13 27.52 3.72 -11.37
C ARG A 13 27.38 5.23 -11.23
N ALA A 14 27.48 5.97 -12.34
CA ALA A 14 27.23 7.41 -12.36
C ALA A 14 25.77 7.76 -12.05
N GLY A 15 24.88 6.76 -12.17
CA GLY A 15 23.45 6.90 -11.96
C GLY A 15 22.77 7.71 -13.06
N ALA A 16 21.56 7.34 -13.42
CA ALA A 16 20.68 8.26 -14.12
C ALA A 16 20.43 9.48 -13.21
N PRO A 17 20.25 10.69 -13.77
CA PRO A 17 19.85 11.84 -12.96
C PRO A 17 18.63 11.45 -12.14
N ARG A 18 18.75 11.59 -10.82
CA ARG A 18 17.67 11.23 -9.90
C ARG A 18 16.48 12.13 -10.20
N PRO A 19 15.27 11.58 -10.34
CA PRO A 19 14.09 12.40 -10.46
C PRO A 19 13.98 13.31 -9.23
N VAL A 20 14.00 14.60 -9.46
CA VAL A 20 13.71 15.57 -8.41
C VAL A 20 12.19 15.61 -8.28
N ILE A 21 11.67 15.11 -7.16
CA ILE A 21 10.26 15.30 -6.82
C ILE A 21 10.11 16.76 -6.42
N ALA A 22 9.57 17.56 -7.33
CA ALA A 22 9.21 18.94 -7.04
C ALA A 22 7.86 18.95 -6.29
N GLY A 23 7.84 19.54 -5.09
CA GLY A 23 6.61 19.71 -4.31
C GLY A 23 6.43 18.70 -3.17
N ASP A 24 5.18 18.55 -2.73
CA ASP A 24 4.81 17.68 -1.61
C ASP A 24 4.90 16.20 -2.01
N ALA A 25 5.63 15.41 -1.23
CA ALA A 25 5.80 13.98 -1.45
C ALA A 25 4.45 13.22 -1.38
N VAL A 26 3.48 13.69 -0.59
CA VAL A 26 2.14 13.11 -0.49
C VAL A 26 1.37 13.30 -1.80
N GLU A 27 1.39 14.50 -2.35
CA GLU A 27 0.73 14.78 -3.63
C GLU A 27 1.38 14.02 -4.78
N ALA A 28 2.72 13.95 -4.81
CA ALA A 28 3.45 13.16 -5.79
C ALA A 28 3.10 11.66 -5.69
N PHE A 29 3.03 11.13 -4.45
CA PHE A 29 2.59 9.77 -4.17
C PHE A 29 1.18 9.53 -4.71
N GLY A 30 0.22 10.39 -4.35
CA GLY A 30 -1.18 10.24 -4.76
C GLY A 30 -1.36 10.26 -6.28
N ALA A 31 -0.70 11.19 -6.96
CA ALA A 31 -0.73 11.29 -8.42
C ALA A 31 -0.17 10.04 -9.11
N ARG A 32 0.96 9.51 -8.60
CA ARG A 32 1.59 8.29 -9.16
C ARG A 32 0.77 7.03 -8.84
N PHE A 33 0.22 6.92 -7.65
CA PHE A 33 -0.65 5.82 -7.25
C PHE A 33 -1.91 5.77 -8.11
N ALA A 34 -2.55 6.92 -8.36
CA ALA A 34 -3.72 7.03 -9.23
C ALA A 34 -3.39 6.69 -10.70
N ALA A 35 -2.20 7.09 -11.19
CA ALA A 35 -1.75 6.74 -12.55
C ALA A 35 -1.57 5.23 -12.77
N GLN A 36 -1.49 4.44 -11.70
CA GLN A 36 -1.43 2.97 -11.71
C GLN A 36 -2.76 2.32 -11.35
N ASN A 37 -3.87 3.03 -11.54
CA ASN A 37 -5.24 2.59 -11.23
C ASN A 37 -5.50 2.34 -9.73
N GLY A 38 -4.67 2.85 -8.85
CA GLY A 38 -4.95 2.90 -7.42
C GLY A 38 -5.92 4.03 -7.10
N ASN A 39 -6.71 3.87 -6.04
CA ASN A 39 -7.55 4.93 -5.50
C ASN A 39 -6.90 5.47 -4.23
N TRP A 40 -6.89 6.77 -4.02
CA TRP A 40 -6.35 7.33 -2.79
C TRP A 40 -7.21 8.45 -2.24
N ALA A 41 -7.12 8.65 -0.93
CA ALA A 41 -7.73 9.77 -0.24
C ALA A 41 -6.83 10.22 0.91
N ARG A 42 -6.83 11.52 1.20
CA ARG A 42 -6.26 12.08 2.40
C ARG A 42 -7.37 12.33 3.40
N LEU A 43 -7.19 11.87 4.63
CA LEU A 43 -8.11 12.08 5.74
C LEU A 43 -7.45 13.01 6.76
N ASP A 44 -8.25 13.84 7.41
CA ASP A 44 -7.76 14.77 8.44
C ASP A 44 -7.36 14.03 9.72
N SER A 45 -7.99 12.88 9.97
CA SER A 45 -7.74 12.07 11.15
C SER A 45 -7.89 10.57 10.87
N PRO A 46 -7.08 9.71 11.52
CA PRO A 46 -7.34 8.28 11.53
C PRO A 46 -8.75 7.90 12.01
N ALA A 47 -9.35 8.72 12.88
CA ALA A 47 -10.71 8.48 13.37
C ALA A 47 -11.78 8.49 12.27
N ASP A 48 -11.50 9.08 11.12
CA ASP A 48 -12.41 9.16 9.99
C ASP A 48 -12.43 7.88 9.14
N ILE A 49 -11.44 6.99 9.33
CA ILE A 49 -11.29 5.76 8.54
C ILE A 49 -12.56 4.89 8.58
N PRO A 50 -13.18 4.55 9.72
CA PRO A 50 -14.36 3.70 9.73
C PRO A 50 -15.53 4.31 8.96
N ALA A 51 -15.78 5.62 9.12
CA ALA A 51 -16.84 6.32 8.40
C ALA A 51 -16.58 6.33 6.89
N TRP A 52 -15.34 6.58 6.48
CA TRP A 52 -14.92 6.54 5.08
C TRP A 52 -15.11 5.13 4.47
N LEU A 53 -14.67 4.09 5.17
CA LEU A 53 -14.86 2.70 4.73
C LEU A 53 -16.34 2.35 4.57
N GLN A 54 -17.17 2.75 5.54
CA GLN A 54 -18.60 2.50 5.49
C GLN A 54 -19.27 3.22 4.30
N ALA A 55 -18.95 4.48 4.10
CA ALA A 55 -19.50 5.27 3.00
C ALA A 55 -19.09 4.70 1.63
N ARG A 56 -17.87 4.16 1.53
CA ARG A 56 -17.32 3.69 0.25
C ARG A 56 -17.72 2.27 -0.10
N PHE A 57 -17.85 1.39 0.89
CA PHE A 57 -17.93 -0.06 0.66
C PHE A 57 -19.15 -0.75 1.28
N ALA A 58 -19.85 -0.13 2.23
CA ALA A 58 -21.01 -0.79 2.82
C ALA A 58 -22.12 -0.99 1.78
N PRO A 59 -22.79 -2.16 1.77
CA PRO A 59 -23.88 -2.42 0.84
C PRO A 59 -24.98 -1.36 0.95
N PRO A 60 -25.59 -0.92 -0.17
CA PRO A 60 -26.59 0.16 -0.14
C PRO A 60 -27.86 -0.22 0.66
N GLU A 61 -28.27 -1.48 0.68
CA GLU A 61 -29.53 -1.94 1.26
C GLU A 61 -29.37 -2.55 2.67
N GLY A 62 -28.76 -1.82 3.60
CA GLY A 62 -28.80 -2.18 5.02
C GLY A 62 -27.94 -3.37 5.46
N GLY A 63 -27.18 -3.99 4.56
CA GLY A 63 -26.27 -5.09 4.89
C GLY A 63 -25.05 -4.66 5.67
N THR A 64 -24.35 -5.62 6.28
CA THR A 64 -23.06 -5.44 6.93
C THR A 64 -21.91 -5.92 6.04
N LEU A 65 -20.73 -5.29 6.17
CA LEU A 65 -19.52 -5.66 5.46
C LEU A 65 -18.46 -6.17 6.44
N ALA A 66 -17.95 -7.36 6.19
CA ALA A 66 -16.84 -7.90 6.95
C ALA A 66 -15.52 -7.26 6.50
N VAL A 67 -14.75 -6.74 7.47
CA VAL A 67 -13.45 -6.11 7.24
C VAL A 67 -12.38 -6.88 8.02
N ALA A 68 -11.44 -7.50 7.32
CA ALA A 68 -10.28 -8.11 7.94
C ALA A 68 -9.22 -7.04 8.23
N THR A 69 -8.82 -6.89 9.49
CA THR A 69 -7.85 -5.85 9.90
C THR A 69 -6.54 -6.46 10.33
N SER A 70 -5.42 -5.88 9.91
CA SER A 70 -4.12 -6.23 10.49
C SER A 70 -4.06 -5.82 11.96
N ALA A 71 -3.32 -6.57 12.77
CA ALA A 71 -3.02 -6.18 14.15
C ALA A 71 -2.00 -5.03 14.12
N ASP A 72 -2.51 -3.84 14.39
CA ASP A 72 -1.76 -2.59 14.39
C ASP A 72 -2.42 -1.63 15.39
N ASP A 73 -1.62 -0.93 16.19
CA ASP A 73 -2.13 -0.03 17.24
C ASP A 73 -3.01 1.08 16.67
N LEU A 74 -2.67 1.59 15.48
CA LEU A 74 -3.47 2.59 14.80
C LEU A 74 -4.86 2.03 14.47
N LEU A 75 -4.93 0.83 13.89
CA LEU A 75 -6.19 0.22 13.49
C LEU A 75 -7.02 -0.27 14.69
N ALA A 76 -6.35 -0.69 15.75
CA ALA A 76 -7.02 -1.10 17.00
C ALA A 76 -7.67 0.09 17.72
N ALA A 77 -7.10 1.29 17.60
CA ALA A 77 -7.60 2.51 18.21
C ALA A 77 -8.73 3.19 17.43
N LEU A 78 -9.13 2.68 16.27
CA LEU A 78 -10.17 3.29 15.45
C LEU A 78 -11.55 3.22 16.14
N PRO A 79 -12.39 4.27 16.00
CA PRO A 79 -13.74 4.31 16.57
C PRO A 79 -14.73 3.49 15.73
N TRP A 80 -14.58 2.18 15.71
CA TRP A 80 -15.43 1.27 14.90
C TRP A 80 -16.93 1.42 15.18
N ALA A 81 -17.30 1.87 16.37
CA ALA A 81 -18.71 2.15 16.72
C ALA A 81 -19.33 3.26 15.83
N SER A 82 -18.53 4.12 15.21
CA SER A 82 -19.00 5.15 14.29
C SER A 82 -19.43 4.58 12.92
N ALA A 83 -19.13 3.33 12.67
CA ALA A 83 -19.45 2.65 11.41
C ALA A 83 -20.18 1.32 11.66
N PRO A 84 -21.45 1.34 12.13
CA PRO A 84 -22.17 0.17 12.63
C PRO A 84 -22.46 -0.88 11.55
N ARG A 85 -22.29 -0.54 10.27
CA ARG A 85 -22.45 -1.47 9.15
C ARG A 85 -21.15 -2.20 8.79
N LEU A 86 -20.06 -1.94 9.49
CA LEU A 86 -18.80 -2.67 9.35
C LEU A 86 -18.63 -3.65 10.50
N GLN A 87 -18.34 -4.90 10.16
CA GLN A 87 -17.93 -5.93 11.11
C GLN A 87 -16.43 -6.17 10.97
N HIS A 88 -15.64 -5.46 11.77
CA HIS A 88 -14.20 -5.67 11.74
C HIS A 88 -13.79 -6.86 12.61
N ALA A 89 -12.80 -7.60 12.13
CA ALA A 89 -12.19 -8.69 12.88
C ALA A 89 -10.69 -8.74 12.56
N PRO A 90 -9.85 -9.15 13.54
CA PRO A 90 -8.44 -9.37 13.27
C PRO A 90 -8.25 -10.35 12.11
N ALA A 91 -7.29 -10.05 11.24
CA ALA A 91 -6.94 -10.93 10.12
C ALA A 91 -6.38 -12.24 10.67
N ASN A 92 -7.16 -13.28 10.57
CA ASN A 92 -6.65 -14.63 10.67
C ASN A 92 -6.55 -15.21 9.25
N THR A 93 -5.70 -16.20 9.05
CA THR A 93 -5.39 -16.80 7.76
C THR A 93 -6.59 -17.46 7.04
N ARG A 94 -7.77 -17.43 7.63
CA ARG A 94 -9.01 -18.04 7.11
C ARG A 94 -10.14 -17.04 6.85
N ALA A 95 -9.95 -15.76 7.16
CA ALA A 95 -11.00 -14.77 6.92
C ALA A 95 -11.14 -14.52 5.41
N GLN A 96 -12.18 -15.08 4.82
CA GLN A 96 -12.67 -14.72 3.48
C GLN A 96 -13.40 -13.37 3.53
N ALA A 97 -12.73 -12.33 4.02
CA ALA A 97 -13.28 -11.00 3.95
C ALA A 97 -13.04 -10.46 2.54
N SER A 98 -14.08 -9.91 1.93
CA SER A 98 -13.96 -9.23 0.63
C SER A 98 -13.22 -7.91 0.71
N LEU A 99 -13.03 -7.38 1.93
CA LEU A 99 -12.31 -6.15 2.22
C LEU A 99 -11.26 -6.39 3.32
N ALA A 100 -10.02 -5.96 3.06
CA ALA A 100 -8.99 -5.91 4.08
C ALA A 100 -8.52 -4.48 4.34
N LEU A 101 -8.13 -4.22 5.58
CA LEU A 101 -7.51 -2.99 6.04
C LEU A 101 -6.17 -3.30 6.70
N THR A 102 -5.12 -2.69 6.22
CA THR A 102 -3.75 -2.86 6.74
C THR A 102 -3.01 -1.52 6.79
N THR A 103 -1.83 -1.51 7.38
CA THR A 103 -0.97 -0.33 7.39
C THR A 103 0.30 -0.56 6.59
N ALA A 104 0.77 0.47 5.88
CA ALA A 104 2.07 0.52 5.27
C ALA A 104 3.12 1.07 6.25
N ILE A 105 4.37 0.66 6.07
CA ILE A 105 5.51 1.24 6.80
C ILE A 105 6.02 2.53 6.17
N ALA A 106 5.75 2.72 4.89
CA ALA A 106 6.09 3.94 4.14
C ALA A 106 5.29 4.02 2.85
N GLY A 107 5.17 5.24 2.31
CA GLY A 107 4.82 5.53 0.93
C GLY A 107 6.00 6.15 0.20
N VAL A 108 6.06 6.02 -1.13
CA VAL A 108 7.14 6.55 -1.97
C VAL A 108 6.56 7.44 -3.06
N GLY A 109 6.85 8.74 -2.99
CA GLY A 109 6.34 9.75 -3.93
C GLY A 109 6.78 9.49 -5.37
N GLU A 110 8.03 9.07 -5.56
CA GLU A 110 8.63 8.79 -6.87
C GLU A 110 7.88 7.70 -7.66
N THR A 111 7.37 6.69 -6.97
CA THR A 111 6.77 5.50 -7.59
C THR A 111 5.28 5.35 -7.32
N GLY A 112 4.73 6.05 -6.34
CA GLY A 112 3.38 5.80 -5.84
C GLY A 112 3.26 4.46 -5.09
N ALA A 113 4.36 3.88 -4.62
CA ALA A 113 4.33 2.59 -3.97
C ALA A 113 4.11 2.70 -2.45
N LEU A 114 3.38 1.74 -1.90
CA LEU A 114 3.20 1.51 -0.46
C LEU A 114 4.01 0.30 -0.02
N ALA A 115 4.82 0.45 1.01
CA ALA A 115 5.68 -0.60 1.52
C ALA A 115 5.00 -1.42 2.61
N LEU A 116 4.83 -2.70 2.36
CA LEU A 116 4.21 -3.68 3.23
C LEU A 116 5.22 -4.74 3.66
N HIS A 117 5.14 -5.19 4.91
CA HIS A 117 5.96 -6.30 5.38
C HIS A 117 5.15 -7.23 6.30
N PRO A 118 5.41 -8.54 6.28
CA PRO A 118 4.75 -9.47 7.18
C PRO A 118 5.24 -9.27 8.61
N ARG A 119 4.29 -9.28 9.55
CA ARG A 119 4.54 -9.23 11.00
C ARG A 119 3.47 -10.02 11.73
N PRO A 120 3.65 -10.35 13.01
CA PRO A 120 2.60 -10.97 13.82
C PRO A 120 1.29 -10.18 13.71
N GLY A 121 0.19 -10.87 13.42
CA GLY A 121 -1.13 -10.25 13.21
C GLY A 121 -1.33 -9.47 11.90
N ALA A 122 -0.30 -9.39 11.04
CA ALA A 122 -0.40 -8.81 9.70
C ALA A 122 0.27 -9.75 8.68
N PRO A 123 -0.33 -10.91 8.39
CA PRO A 123 0.23 -11.85 7.44
C PRO A 123 0.21 -11.26 6.03
N MET A 124 1.22 -11.58 5.22
CA MET A 124 1.28 -11.08 3.84
C MET A 124 0.06 -11.51 3.00
N ALA A 125 -0.54 -12.65 3.31
CA ALA A 125 -1.76 -13.12 2.67
C ALA A 125 -2.93 -12.12 2.75
N LEU A 126 -2.99 -11.32 3.81
CA LEU A 126 -3.99 -10.24 3.95
C LEU A 126 -3.92 -9.22 2.80
N ASN A 127 -2.75 -9.03 2.22
CA ASN A 127 -2.51 -8.05 1.18
C ASN A 127 -2.82 -8.58 -0.23
N PHE A 128 -3.10 -9.87 -0.38
CA PHE A 128 -3.29 -10.51 -1.69
C PHE A 128 -4.60 -11.28 -1.85
N LEU A 129 -5.17 -11.78 -0.77
CA LEU A 129 -6.37 -12.64 -0.86
C LEU A 129 -7.69 -11.88 -1.01
N PRO A 130 -7.91 -10.73 -0.35
CA PRO A 130 -9.16 -9.99 -0.50
C PRO A 130 -9.27 -9.31 -1.86
N ASP A 131 -10.50 -9.22 -2.40
CA ASP A 131 -10.79 -8.50 -3.63
C ASP A 131 -10.49 -7.00 -3.51
N ARG A 132 -10.66 -6.45 -2.29
CA ARG A 132 -10.45 -5.04 -1.99
C ARG A 132 -9.47 -4.90 -0.85
N LEU A 133 -8.44 -4.10 -1.07
CA LEU A 133 -7.42 -3.80 -0.07
C LEU A 133 -7.34 -2.30 0.17
N VAL A 134 -7.48 -1.90 1.42
CA VAL A 134 -7.24 -0.53 1.88
C VAL A 134 -5.97 -0.51 2.73
N ILE A 135 -5.03 0.33 2.34
CA ILE A 135 -3.74 0.48 3.02
C ILE A 135 -3.67 1.88 3.62
N VAL A 136 -3.51 1.96 4.93
CA VAL A 136 -3.31 3.22 5.64
C VAL A 136 -1.83 3.54 5.72
N VAL A 137 -1.46 4.76 5.43
CA VAL A 137 -0.10 5.28 5.59
C VAL A 137 -0.17 6.66 6.25
N ARG A 138 0.77 6.94 7.16
CA ARG A 138 0.87 8.29 7.73
C ARG A 138 1.54 9.22 6.71
N ALA A 139 1.06 10.45 6.59
CA ALA A 139 1.69 11.45 5.74
C ALA A 139 3.18 11.63 6.04
N ALA A 140 3.56 11.58 7.32
CA ALA A 140 4.95 11.68 7.77
C ALA A 140 5.83 10.48 7.36
N ASP A 141 5.24 9.34 7.01
CA ASP A 141 5.96 8.15 6.52
C ASP A 141 6.01 8.09 4.98
N ILE A 142 5.53 9.12 4.27
CA ILE A 142 5.66 9.24 2.82
C ILE A 142 6.95 9.98 2.50
N VAL A 143 7.86 9.29 1.84
CA VAL A 143 9.17 9.82 1.43
C VAL A 143 9.17 10.17 -0.06
N ALA A 144 10.07 11.07 -0.47
CA ALA A 144 10.11 11.54 -1.85
C ALA A 144 10.61 10.47 -2.82
N THR A 145 11.71 9.81 -2.49
CA THR A 145 12.43 8.91 -3.41
C THR A 145 12.58 7.49 -2.86
N LEU A 146 12.93 6.54 -3.74
CA LEU A 146 13.31 5.18 -3.33
C LEU A 146 14.59 5.16 -2.47
N ASP A 147 15.52 6.09 -2.67
CA ASP A 147 16.71 6.17 -1.83
C ASP A 147 16.37 6.59 -0.39
N ASP A 148 15.46 7.55 -0.24
CA ASP A 148 14.93 7.95 1.07
C ASP A 148 14.19 6.79 1.74
N PHE A 149 13.40 6.04 0.96
CA PHE A 149 12.73 4.84 1.43
C PHE A 149 13.73 3.80 1.97
N TRP A 150 14.80 3.50 1.24
CA TRP A 150 15.81 2.56 1.72
C TRP A 150 16.56 3.08 2.94
N THR A 151 16.71 4.38 3.07
CA THR A 151 17.28 5.01 4.27
C THR A 151 16.35 4.81 5.47
N LEU A 152 15.04 5.05 5.30
CA LEU A 152 14.01 4.79 6.31
C LEU A 152 13.99 3.30 6.72
N VAL A 153 14.02 2.39 5.74
CA VAL A 153 14.02 0.94 6.01
C VAL A 153 15.23 0.53 6.83
N ARG A 154 16.43 1.02 6.47
CA ARG A 154 17.65 0.75 7.24
C ARG A 154 17.58 1.32 8.66
N ALA A 155 17.05 2.51 8.83
CA ALA A 155 16.84 3.10 10.15
C ALA A 155 15.86 2.30 11.01
N ARG A 156 14.78 1.78 10.42
CA ARG A 156 13.72 1.04 11.12
C ARG A 156 14.12 -0.39 11.48
N PHE A 157 14.83 -1.09 10.62
CA PHE A 157 15.14 -2.53 10.76
C PHE A 157 16.61 -2.80 11.09
N GLY A 158 17.48 -1.81 11.01
CA GLY A 158 18.92 -1.97 11.27
C GLY A 158 19.57 -2.95 10.28
N SER A 159 20.40 -3.85 10.81
CA SER A 159 21.10 -4.88 10.03
C SER A 159 20.21 -6.09 9.68
N ARG A 160 19.02 -6.21 10.28
CA ARG A 160 18.09 -7.32 10.04
C ARG A 160 16.93 -6.87 9.18
N MET A 161 17.04 -7.05 7.88
CA MET A 161 15.94 -6.82 6.96
C MET A 161 14.76 -7.76 7.27
N PRO A 162 13.50 -7.31 7.10
CA PRO A 162 12.34 -8.17 7.23
C PRO A 162 12.42 -9.32 6.21
N ARG A 163 11.84 -10.48 6.55
CA ARG A 163 11.85 -11.67 5.66
C ARG A 163 11.12 -11.46 4.33
N GLY A 164 10.25 -10.46 4.27
CA GLY A 164 9.57 -10.03 3.06
C GLY A 164 9.30 -8.54 3.14
N LEU A 165 9.46 -7.87 2.03
CA LEU A 165 9.09 -6.47 1.83
C LEU A 165 8.45 -6.37 0.45
N CYS A 166 7.20 -5.92 0.42
CA CYS A 166 6.43 -5.75 -0.80
C CYS A 166 6.18 -4.27 -1.05
N LEU A 167 6.39 -3.83 -2.27
CA LEU A 167 6.00 -2.49 -2.73
C LEU A 167 4.76 -2.65 -3.62
N ALA A 168 3.62 -2.15 -3.15
CA ALA A 168 2.35 -2.17 -3.85
C ALA A 168 2.04 -0.77 -4.40
N ALA A 169 1.92 -0.64 -5.71
CA ALA A 169 1.73 0.66 -6.37
C ALA A 169 0.39 0.77 -7.13
N GLY A 170 -0.41 -0.28 -7.15
CA GLY A 170 -1.71 -0.33 -7.82
C GLY A 170 -2.36 -1.70 -7.62
N PRO A 171 -3.60 -1.91 -8.10
CA PRO A 171 -4.26 -3.20 -8.06
C PRO A 171 -3.49 -4.25 -8.87
N SER A 172 -3.75 -5.53 -8.56
CA SER A 172 -3.10 -6.63 -9.27
C SER A 172 -3.47 -6.62 -10.75
N THR A 173 -2.45 -6.56 -11.61
CA THR A 173 -2.63 -6.58 -13.06
C THR A 173 -1.67 -7.60 -13.65
N SER A 174 -2.19 -8.59 -14.37
CA SER A 174 -1.40 -9.56 -15.13
C SER A 174 -1.60 -9.33 -16.63
N ALA A 175 -0.52 -9.28 -17.38
CA ALA A 175 -0.56 -9.30 -18.82
C ALA A 175 -0.41 -10.74 -19.29
N ASP A 176 -1.39 -11.27 -19.99
CA ASP A 176 -1.31 -12.59 -20.63
C ASP A 176 -0.55 -12.46 -21.96
N VAL A 177 -0.03 -13.59 -22.46
CA VAL A 177 0.69 -13.72 -23.75
C VAL A 177 -0.13 -13.20 -24.94
N ALA A 178 -1.46 -13.11 -24.81
CA ALA A 178 -2.39 -12.56 -25.78
C ALA A 178 -2.66 -11.04 -25.65
N MET A 179 -1.89 -10.29 -24.87
CA MET A 179 -2.09 -8.85 -24.58
C MET A 179 -3.44 -8.51 -23.93
N THR A 180 -4.09 -9.47 -23.29
CA THR A 180 -5.31 -9.22 -22.52
C THR A 180 -4.93 -8.96 -21.07
N PHE A 181 -5.21 -7.75 -20.59
CA PHE A 181 -4.97 -7.41 -19.18
C PHE A 181 -6.09 -7.99 -18.32
N ALA A 182 -5.73 -8.87 -17.38
CA ALA A 182 -6.63 -9.37 -16.36
C ALA A 182 -6.30 -8.71 -15.01
N THR A 183 -7.30 -8.10 -14.40
CA THR A 183 -7.15 -7.48 -13.07
C THR A 183 -7.55 -8.49 -11.98
N GLY A 184 -6.82 -8.52 -10.86
CA GLY A 184 -7.19 -9.33 -9.69
C GLY A 184 -6.83 -10.81 -9.75
N VAL A 185 -6.02 -11.26 -10.70
CA VAL A 185 -5.65 -12.69 -10.82
C VAL A 185 -4.77 -13.16 -9.66
N HIS A 186 -3.87 -12.30 -9.17
CA HIS A 186 -2.88 -12.64 -8.14
C HIS A 186 -2.88 -11.67 -6.95
N GLY A 187 -3.95 -10.90 -6.77
CA GLY A 187 -4.05 -9.90 -5.71
C GLY A 187 -5.36 -9.10 -5.81
N PRO A 188 -5.49 -8.01 -5.06
CA PRO A 188 -6.73 -7.25 -5.01
C PRO A 188 -7.12 -6.65 -6.36
N VAL A 189 -8.41 -6.73 -6.65
CA VAL A 189 -9.05 -6.06 -7.81
C VAL A 189 -9.08 -4.55 -7.60
N GLU A 190 -9.33 -4.12 -6.35
CA GLU A 190 -9.33 -2.71 -5.96
C GLU A 190 -8.29 -2.47 -4.87
N LEU A 191 -7.43 -1.47 -5.09
CA LEU A 191 -6.43 -1.02 -4.12
C LEU A 191 -6.66 0.44 -3.76
N HIS A 192 -6.77 0.72 -2.47
CA HIS A 192 -6.99 2.05 -1.93
C HIS A 192 -5.87 2.42 -0.95
N ALA A 193 -5.37 3.65 -1.04
CA ALA A 193 -4.45 4.26 -0.08
C ALA A 193 -5.19 5.31 0.73
N LEU A 194 -5.13 5.23 2.06
CA LEU A 194 -5.58 6.29 2.96
C LEU A 194 -4.37 6.94 3.60
N VAL A 195 -4.18 8.22 3.33
CA VAL A 195 -3.13 9.03 3.94
C VAL A 195 -3.72 9.77 5.13
N VAL A 196 -3.11 9.61 6.32
CA VAL A 196 -3.55 10.19 7.60
C VAL A 196 -2.43 10.99 8.26
#